data_bc4b264369fe6bd782233e59864c99d3
#
_entry.id   bc4b264369fe6bd782233e59864c99d3
#
_cell.length_a   1.000
_cell.length_b   1.000
_cell.length_c   1.000
_cell.angle_alpha   90.00
_cell.angle_beta   90.00
_cell.angle_gamma   90.00
#
_symmetry.space_group_name_H-M   'P 1'
#
loop_
_entity.id
_entity.type
_entity.pdbx_description
1 polymer ?
#
loop_
_entity_poly.entity_id
_entity_poly.type
_entity_poly.pdbx_seq_one_letter_code
_entity_poly.pdbx_strand_id
1 'polypeptide(L)'
;MKNKIIHIAKKTINTEIAGLEKLSKSININFVKAIGILKKTKGKIILTGIGKSGIIANKISSTLSSTGSPSQFIHPSEASHGDLGMLNKKDSIIALTFSGKTNELNDIFYYSKKNKIPLIIVTSKSNANLNNLANVCIELTMLQEACPLKLAPTTSTTAMAVLGDAIAIVLMNEKKFTKKDFYSLHPGGELGKKLLLVKNIMHTGKKIPLVMEDTLMTNVIIEMSKKRLGCVGILSKNKKLSGIITDGDLRRHMNNNILNKSAKEIMKKKTKNNTSRNVCK
;
A
#
# COMPACT_ATOMS: atom_id res chain seq x y z
N MET A 1 -7.24 34.45 -24.66
CA MET A 1 -7.94 33.46 -23.84
C MET A 1 -6.99 32.39 -23.27
N LYS A 2 -6.17 31.69 -24.07
CA LYS A 2 -5.23 30.64 -23.64
C LYS A 2 -4.30 31.10 -22.49
N ASN A 3 -3.63 32.24 -22.61
CA ASN A 3 -2.71 32.76 -21.59
C ASN A 3 -3.39 33.05 -20.23
N LYS A 4 -4.66 33.48 -20.24
CA LYS A 4 -5.43 33.73 -18.99
C LYS A 4 -5.73 32.43 -18.25
N ILE A 5 -6.06 31.34 -18.97
CA ILE A 5 -6.31 30.02 -18.39
C ILE A 5 -5.04 29.48 -17.71
N ILE A 6 -3.90 29.53 -18.43
CA ILE A 6 -2.61 29.09 -17.92
C ILE A 6 -2.20 29.92 -16.68
N HIS A 7 -2.41 31.24 -16.74
CA HIS A 7 -2.11 32.12 -15.60
C HIS A 7 -2.91 31.74 -14.34
N ILE A 8 -4.23 31.52 -14.47
CA ILE A 8 -5.10 31.14 -13.36
C ILE A 8 -4.63 29.78 -12.78
N ALA A 9 -4.38 28.79 -13.61
CA ALA A 9 -3.92 27.47 -13.16
C ALA A 9 -2.59 27.56 -12.39
N LYS A 10 -1.60 28.29 -12.92
CA LYS A 10 -0.31 28.51 -12.24
C LYS A 10 -0.49 29.25 -10.92
N LYS A 11 -1.36 30.27 -10.87
CA LYS A 11 -1.65 31.03 -9.65
C LYS A 11 -2.25 30.11 -8.58
N THR A 12 -3.20 29.23 -8.93
CA THR A 12 -3.78 28.24 -8.01
C THR A 12 -2.70 27.33 -7.43
N ILE A 13 -1.88 26.72 -8.29
CA ILE A 13 -0.80 25.82 -7.86
C ILE A 13 0.18 26.54 -6.94
N ASN A 14 0.61 27.76 -7.29
CA ASN A 14 1.55 28.54 -6.48
C ASN A 14 0.97 28.90 -5.10
N THR A 15 -0.35 29.17 -5.01
CA THR A 15 -1.02 29.41 -3.72
C THR A 15 -0.97 28.16 -2.84
N GLU A 16 -1.20 26.97 -3.42
CA GLU A 16 -1.12 25.71 -2.69
C GLU A 16 0.32 25.38 -2.26
N ILE A 17 1.31 25.61 -3.13
CA ILE A 17 2.75 25.47 -2.78
C ILE A 17 3.09 26.35 -1.57
N ALA A 18 2.69 27.63 -1.59
CA ALA A 18 2.92 28.53 -0.46
C ALA A 18 2.23 28.04 0.83
N GLY A 19 1.05 27.42 0.70
CA GLY A 19 0.36 26.76 1.81
C GLY A 19 1.15 25.57 2.38
N LEU A 20 1.72 24.73 1.51
CA LEU A 20 2.55 23.59 1.93
C LEU A 20 3.87 24.01 2.58
N GLU A 21 4.49 25.09 2.12
CA GLU A 21 5.66 25.66 2.77
C GLU A 21 5.35 26.13 4.20
N LYS A 22 4.19 26.78 4.41
CA LYS A 22 3.72 27.16 5.75
C LYS A 22 3.44 25.93 6.61
N LEU A 23 2.79 24.88 6.04
CA LEU A 23 2.60 23.61 6.73
C LEU A 23 3.93 23.03 7.20
N SER A 24 4.93 22.96 6.32
CA SER A 24 6.25 22.43 6.66
C SER A 24 6.89 23.16 7.84
N LYS A 25 6.81 24.50 7.85
CA LYS A 25 7.34 25.33 8.94
C LYS A 25 6.52 25.23 10.24
N SER A 26 5.26 24.82 10.18
CA SER A 26 4.37 24.68 11.35
C SER A 26 4.51 23.34 12.07
N ILE A 27 5.23 22.38 11.51
CA ILE A 27 5.51 21.09 12.16
C ILE A 27 6.31 21.34 13.45
N ASN A 28 5.73 20.97 14.58
CA ASN A 28 6.23 21.29 15.91
C ASN A 28 6.06 20.13 16.90
N ILE A 29 6.23 20.41 18.18
CA ILE A 29 6.12 19.41 19.26
C ILE A 29 4.74 18.75 19.32
N ASN A 30 3.66 19.39 18.87
CA ASN A 30 2.33 18.78 18.83
C ASN A 30 2.26 17.66 17.77
N PHE A 31 2.95 17.84 16.64
CA PHE A 31 3.10 16.75 15.68
C PHE A 31 3.83 15.55 16.30
N VAL A 32 4.91 15.79 17.04
CA VAL A 32 5.65 14.72 17.74
C VAL A 32 4.77 14.01 18.77
N LYS A 33 3.99 14.76 19.57
CA LYS A 33 3.01 14.18 20.51
C LYS A 33 1.97 13.34 19.81
N ALA A 34 1.42 13.80 18.68
CA ALA A 34 0.47 13.05 17.88
C ALA A 34 1.07 11.73 17.39
N ILE A 35 2.28 11.75 16.82
CA ILE A 35 2.98 10.52 16.40
C ILE A 35 3.19 9.58 17.60
N GLY A 36 3.55 10.11 18.78
CA GLY A 36 3.70 9.31 20.00
C GLY A 36 2.42 8.59 20.42
N ILE A 37 1.25 9.23 20.28
CA ILE A 37 -0.06 8.62 20.51
C ILE A 37 -0.32 7.53 19.46
N LEU A 38 -0.19 7.85 18.18
CA LEU A 38 -0.49 6.95 17.07
C LEU A 38 0.42 5.71 17.05
N LYS A 39 1.70 5.86 17.42
CA LYS A 39 2.65 4.75 17.56
C LYS A 39 2.23 3.76 18.65
N LYS A 40 1.63 4.24 19.74
CA LYS A 40 1.16 3.43 20.88
C LYS A 40 -0.20 2.80 20.65
N THR A 41 -0.93 3.17 19.61
CA THR A 41 -2.25 2.62 19.28
C THR A 41 -2.17 1.13 19.04
N LYS A 42 -2.92 0.35 19.82
CA LYS A 42 -2.98 -1.12 19.71
C LYS A 42 -4.14 -1.60 18.86
N GLY A 43 -5.15 -0.75 18.64
CA GLY A 43 -6.29 -0.96 17.76
C GLY A 43 -6.09 -0.31 16.40
N LYS A 44 -7.14 0.38 15.93
CA LYS A 44 -7.14 1.12 14.67
C LYS A 44 -6.91 2.62 14.90
N ILE A 45 -6.37 3.29 13.89
CA ILE A 45 -6.39 4.74 13.80
C ILE A 45 -7.69 5.11 13.07
N ILE A 46 -8.61 5.73 13.78
CA ILE A 46 -9.90 6.13 13.23
C ILE A 46 -9.78 7.54 12.66
N LEU A 47 -10.13 7.70 11.41
CA LEU A 47 -10.18 8.99 10.72
C LEU A 47 -11.64 9.46 10.63
N THR A 48 -11.87 10.76 10.85
CA THR A 48 -13.20 11.34 10.73
C THR A 48 -13.14 12.78 10.23
N GLY A 49 -14.23 13.25 9.65
CA GLY A 49 -14.39 14.59 9.10
C GLY A 49 -15.62 14.68 8.21
N ILE A 50 -16.06 15.89 7.91
CA ILE A 50 -17.25 16.16 7.09
C ILE A 50 -16.88 16.80 5.75
N GLY A 51 -17.66 16.54 4.72
CA GLY A 51 -17.52 17.13 3.40
C GLY A 51 -16.15 16.86 2.78
N LYS A 52 -15.45 17.90 2.31
CA LYS A 52 -14.12 17.77 1.73
C LYS A 52 -13.10 17.22 2.72
N SER A 53 -13.17 17.64 4.00
CA SER A 53 -12.31 17.10 5.06
C SER A 53 -12.57 15.60 5.29
N GLY A 54 -13.81 15.13 5.18
CA GLY A 54 -14.17 13.71 5.27
C GLY A 54 -13.57 12.89 4.13
N ILE A 55 -13.61 13.40 2.89
CA ILE A 55 -13.00 12.76 1.73
C ILE A 55 -11.48 12.61 1.95
N ILE A 56 -10.82 13.66 2.45
CA ILE A 56 -9.39 13.62 2.76
C ILE A 56 -9.11 12.67 3.93
N ALA A 57 -9.93 12.66 4.98
CA ALA A 57 -9.81 11.71 6.09
C ALA A 57 -9.86 10.26 5.60
N ASN A 58 -10.78 9.93 4.70
CA ASN A 58 -10.86 8.60 4.10
C ASN A 58 -9.61 8.25 3.28
N LYS A 59 -9.08 9.21 2.48
CA LYS A 59 -7.79 9.03 1.75
C LYS A 59 -6.64 8.75 2.71
N ILE A 60 -6.54 9.49 3.81
CA ILE A 60 -5.49 9.30 4.82
C ILE A 60 -5.63 7.93 5.49
N SER A 61 -6.85 7.51 5.81
CA SER A 61 -7.14 6.17 6.34
C SER A 61 -6.62 5.06 5.43
N SER A 62 -6.88 5.17 4.13
CA SER A 62 -6.37 4.22 3.13
C SER A 62 -4.83 4.21 3.09
N THR A 63 -4.19 5.39 3.11
CA THR A 63 -2.72 5.52 3.12
C THR A 63 -2.11 4.87 4.36
N LEU A 64 -2.65 5.15 5.55
CA LEU A 64 -2.20 4.56 6.82
C LEU A 64 -2.31 3.03 6.79
N SER A 65 -3.45 2.50 6.35
CA SER A 65 -3.67 1.05 6.23
C SER A 65 -2.64 0.41 5.30
N SER A 66 -2.40 1.03 4.14
CA SER A 66 -1.46 0.52 3.14
C SER A 66 0.02 0.62 3.56
N THR A 67 0.33 1.43 4.57
CA THR A 67 1.68 1.62 5.13
C THR A 67 1.87 0.97 6.51
N GLY A 68 1.01 0.00 6.87
CA GLY A 68 1.19 -0.82 8.07
C GLY A 68 0.61 -0.23 9.36
N SER A 69 -0.28 0.75 9.24
CA SER A 69 -1.04 1.28 10.37
C SER A 69 -2.53 1.02 10.16
N PRO A 70 -3.13 -0.03 10.77
CA PRO A 70 -4.54 -0.33 10.61
C PRO A 70 -5.40 0.89 10.87
N SER A 71 -6.22 1.26 9.90
CA SER A 71 -7.01 2.51 9.96
C SER A 71 -8.38 2.33 9.33
N GLN A 72 -9.33 3.15 9.75
CA GLN A 72 -10.70 3.14 9.26
C GLN A 72 -11.28 4.56 9.29
N PHE A 73 -12.01 4.93 8.24
CA PHE A 73 -12.81 6.15 8.22
C PHE A 73 -14.18 5.88 8.84
N ILE A 74 -14.65 6.80 9.69
CA ILE A 74 -16.04 6.84 10.23
C ILE A 74 -16.62 8.19 9.89
N HIS A 75 -17.80 8.18 9.23
CA HIS A 75 -18.52 9.41 8.94
C HIS A 75 -19.20 9.95 10.20
N PRO A 76 -19.05 11.24 10.55
CA PRO A 76 -19.60 11.78 11.79
C PRO A 76 -21.11 11.61 11.94
N SER A 77 -21.87 11.78 10.85
CA SER A 77 -23.33 11.59 10.89
C SER A 77 -23.71 10.15 11.21
N GLU A 78 -23.01 9.17 10.61
CA GLU A 78 -23.26 7.75 10.91
C GLU A 78 -22.84 7.40 12.34
N ALA A 79 -21.79 8.05 12.84
CA ALA A 79 -21.36 7.90 14.24
C ALA A 79 -22.49 8.24 15.21
N SER A 80 -23.21 9.35 14.97
CA SER A 80 -24.36 9.77 15.79
C SER A 80 -25.56 8.81 15.69
N HIS A 81 -25.60 7.95 14.67
CA HIS A 81 -26.64 6.96 14.42
C HIS A 81 -26.23 5.51 14.74
N GLY A 82 -25.14 5.31 15.47
CA GLY A 82 -24.74 3.99 15.99
C GLY A 82 -23.31 3.57 15.71
N ASP A 83 -22.63 4.14 14.71
CA ASP A 83 -21.26 3.75 14.35
C ASP A 83 -20.22 4.11 15.43
N LEU A 84 -20.58 4.88 16.48
CA LEU A 84 -19.77 4.98 17.69
C LEU A 84 -19.46 3.61 18.31
N GLY A 85 -20.31 2.61 18.08
CA GLY A 85 -20.07 1.22 18.47
C GLY A 85 -18.87 0.56 17.79
N MET A 86 -18.37 1.10 16.69
CA MET A 86 -17.15 0.63 16.02
C MET A 86 -15.87 1.03 16.76
N LEU A 87 -15.96 2.04 17.67
CA LEU A 87 -14.81 2.57 18.39
C LEU A 87 -14.44 1.67 19.58
N ASN A 88 -13.16 1.39 19.72
CA ASN A 88 -12.61 0.59 20.81
C ASN A 88 -11.64 1.43 21.66
N LYS A 89 -11.53 1.13 22.95
CA LYS A 89 -10.59 1.80 23.88
C LYS A 89 -9.11 1.66 23.47
N LYS A 90 -8.80 0.71 22.58
CA LYS A 90 -7.44 0.52 22.02
C LYS A 90 -7.15 1.35 20.80
N ASP A 91 -8.18 2.04 20.25
CA ASP A 91 -8.05 2.89 19.09
C ASP A 91 -7.52 4.27 19.45
N SER A 92 -7.21 5.06 18.43
CA SER A 92 -7.01 6.50 18.53
C SER A 92 -7.74 7.19 17.38
N ILE A 93 -8.12 8.44 17.55
CA ILE A 93 -8.92 9.17 16.58
C ILE A 93 -8.13 10.35 16.04
N ILE A 94 -8.19 10.56 14.72
CA ILE A 94 -7.75 11.79 14.04
C ILE A 94 -8.98 12.44 13.41
N ALA A 95 -9.36 13.61 13.88
CA ALA A 95 -10.47 14.38 13.35
C ALA A 95 -9.99 15.55 12.53
N LEU A 96 -10.46 15.67 11.28
CA LEU A 96 -10.16 16.78 10.38
C LEU A 96 -11.29 17.78 10.38
N THR A 97 -11.06 18.97 10.94
CA THR A 97 -12.03 20.08 10.97
C THR A 97 -11.32 21.41 10.79
N PHE A 98 -11.30 21.94 9.55
CA PHE A 98 -10.55 23.16 9.27
C PHE A 98 -11.07 24.35 10.09
N SER A 99 -12.38 24.54 10.16
CA SER A 99 -12.98 25.65 10.92
C SER A 99 -12.96 25.44 12.44
N GLY A 100 -12.84 24.19 12.91
CA GLY A 100 -12.97 23.84 14.32
C GLY A 100 -14.40 24.01 14.89
N LYS A 101 -15.41 24.25 14.01
CA LYS A 101 -16.81 24.53 14.39
C LYS A 101 -17.79 23.50 13.84
N THR A 102 -17.35 22.32 13.47
CA THR A 102 -18.16 21.26 12.88
C THR A 102 -18.92 20.53 13.98
N ASN A 103 -20.19 20.86 14.14
CA ASN A 103 -21.04 20.32 15.23
C ASN A 103 -21.22 18.80 15.15
N GLU A 104 -21.26 18.26 13.97
CA GLU A 104 -21.41 16.82 13.71
C GLU A 104 -20.28 15.97 14.31
N LEU A 105 -19.12 16.57 14.59
CA LEU A 105 -18.01 15.89 15.26
C LEU A 105 -18.15 15.81 16.78
N ASN A 106 -19.08 16.54 17.37
CA ASN A 106 -19.19 16.66 18.83
C ASN A 106 -19.46 15.30 19.49
N ASP A 107 -20.32 14.47 18.91
CA ASP A 107 -20.64 13.14 19.48
C ASP A 107 -19.40 12.26 19.54
N ILE A 108 -18.57 12.26 18.49
CA ILE A 108 -17.30 11.53 18.47
C ILE A 108 -16.35 12.11 19.52
N PHE A 109 -16.27 13.42 19.68
CA PHE A 109 -15.38 14.07 20.64
C PHE A 109 -15.77 13.74 22.09
N TYR A 110 -17.06 13.85 22.42
CA TYR A 110 -17.56 13.50 23.75
C TYR A 110 -17.43 12.00 24.04
N TYR A 111 -17.72 11.15 23.05
CA TYR A 111 -17.54 9.70 23.18
C TYR A 111 -16.09 9.33 23.42
N SER A 112 -15.15 9.93 22.67
CA SER A 112 -13.73 9.79 22.83
C SER A 112 -13.27 10.13 24.25
N LYS A 113 -13.68 11.32 24.74
CA LYS A 113 -13.35 11.80 26.08
C LYS A 113 -13.90 10.89 27.17
N LYS A 114 -15.19 10.51 27.08
CA LYS A 114 -15.87 9.61 28.03
C LYS A 114 -15.19 8.26 28.12
N ASN A 115 -14.77 7.69 26.99
CA ASN A 115 -14.16 6.36 26.91
C ASN A 115 -12.63 6.36 26.98
N LYS A 116 -12.01 7.55 27.17
CA LYS A 116 -10.55 7.73 27.22
C LYS A 116 -9.83 7.22 25.96
N ILE A 117 -10.46 7.38 24.78
CA ILE A 117 -9.87 7.09 23.49
C ILE A 117 -9.04 8.31 23.07
N PRO A 118 -7.74 8.20 22.79
CA PRO A 118 -6.93 9.34 22.40
C PRO A 118 -7.46 10.05 21.15
N LEU A 119 -7.62 11.38 21.22
CA LEU A 119 -8.14 12.24 20.16
C LEU A 119 -7.09 13.25 19.71
N ILE A 120 -6.80 13.27 18.44
CA ILE A 120 -5.99 14.25 17.74
C ILE A 120 -6.91 15.07 16.84
N ILE A 121 -6.89 16.39 16.96
CA ILE A 121 -7.69 17.28 16.09
C ILE A 121 -6.74 18.04 15.17
N VAL A 122 -7.04 18.04 13.87
CA VAL A 122 -6.39 18.86 12.85
C VAL A 122 -7.32 19.98 12.47
N THR A 123 -6.92 21.23 12.72
CA THR A 123 -7.75 22.43 12.52
C THR A 123 -6.93 23.63 12.05
N SER A 124 -7.57 24.67 11.51
CA SER A 124 -6.87 25.91 11.14
C SER A 124 -6.34 26.66 12.36
N LYS A 125 -7.12 26.66 13.44
CA LYS A 125 -6.80 27.29 14.71
C LYS A 125 -7.51 26.57 15.85
N SER A 126 -6.78 26.19 16.87
CA SER A 126 -7.37 25.61 18.07
C SER A 126 -8.03 26.70 18.94
N ASN A 127 -8.93 26.27 19.82
CA ASN A 127 -9.56 27.10 20.83
C ASN A 127 -9.66 26.32 22.15
N ALA A 128 -10.09 26.98 23.22
CA ALA A 128 -10.17 26.37 24.55
C ALA A 128 -11.04 25.12 24.58
N ASN A 129 -12.16 25.08 23.81
CA ASN A 129 -13.04 23.92 23.77
C ASN A 129 -12.35 22.72 23.11
N LEU A 130 -11.75 22.91 21.94
CA LEU A 130 -11.04 21.83 21.23
C LEU A 130 -9.85 21.33 22.05
N ASN A 131 -9.11 22.23 22.70
CA ASN A 131 -7.96 21.88 23.56
C ASN A 131 -8.39 21.09 24.80
N ASN A 132 -9.62 21.32 25.32
CA ASN A 132 -10.16 20.54 26.43
C ASN A 132 -10.65 19.15 26.02
N LEU A 133 -11.02 18.96 24.75
CA LEU A 133 -11.51 17.68 24.23
C LEU A 133 -10.40 16.81 23.68
N ALA A 134 -9.41 17.39 23.01
CA ALA A 134 -8.33 16.69 22.34
C ALA A 134 -7.13 16.44 23.27
N ASN A 135 -6.43 15.35 23.02
CA ASN A 135 -5.11 15.10 23.59
C ASN A 135 -4.04 15.96 22.89
N VAL A 136 -4.24 16.24 21.60
CA VAL A 136 -3.36 17.07 20.79
C VAL A 136 -4.16 17.79 19.71
N CYS A 137 -3.90 19.09 19.52
CA CYS A 137 -4.34 19.83 18.35
C CYS A 137 -3.13 20.13 17.44
N ILE A 138 -3.26 19.78 16.15
CA ILE A 138 -2.31 20.17 15.10
C ILE A 138 -2.94 21.33 14.32
N GLU A 139 -2.28 22.48 14.31
CA GLU A 139 -2.80 23.66 13.67
C GLU A 139 -2.23 23.84 12.26
N LEU A 140 -3.15 24.06 11.30
CA LEU A 140 -2.86 24.42 9.92
C LEU A 140 -3.01 25.94 9.75
N THR A 141 -2.12 26.70 10.39
CA THR A 141 -2.24 28.14 10.46
C THR A 141 -1.94 28.85 9.15
N MET A 142 -2.62 30.01 8.95
CA MET A 142 -2.30 30.96 7.88
C MET A 142 -2.44 30.42 6.44
N LEU A 143 -3.28 29.41 6.21
CA LEU A 143 -3.55 28.92 4.87
C LEU A 143 -4.56 29.84 4.15
N GLN A 144 -4.19 30.26 2.94
CA GLN A 144 -5.08 30.98 2.04
C GLN A 144 -5.64 30.01 1.01
N GLU A 145 -6.96 29.94 0.85
CA GLU A 145 -7.56 29.15 -0.21
C GLU A 145 -7.24 29.72 -1.59
N ALA A 146 -6.93 28.84 -2.56
CA ALA A 146 -6.66 29.26 -3.93
C ALA A 146 -7.95 29.63 -4.69
N CYS A 147 -9.11 29.29 -4.14
CA CYS A 147 -10.41 29.68 -4.69
C CYS A 147 -10.57 31.22 -4.68
N PRO A 148 -10.89 31.85 -5.83
CA PRO A 148 -11.05 33.30 -5.90
C PRO A 148 -12.14 33.85 -4.96
N LEU A 149 -13.18 33.04 -4.71
CA LEU A 149 -14.26 33.36 -3.79
C LEU A 149 -13.93 33.04 -2.32
N LYS A 150 -12.80 32.38 -2.06
CA LYS A 150 -12.36 31.91 -0.73
C LYS A 150 -13.38 30.97 -0.05
N LEU A 151 -14.26 30.32 -0.81
CA LEU A 151 -15.34 29.46 -0.32
C LEU A 151 -15.00 27.97 -0.50
N ALA A 152 -14.40 27.63 -1.65
CA ALA A 152 -14.08 26.23 -1.93
C ALA A 152 -12.76 25.84 -1.24
N PRO A 153 -12.75 24.78 -0.41
CA PRO A 153 -11.53 24.24 0.17
C PRO A 153 -10.61 23.71 -0.93
N THR A 154 -9.38 24.22 -0.99
CA THR A 154 -8.35 23.87 -1.96
C THR A 154 -7.02 23.67 -1.19
N THR A 155 -6.33 24.75 -0.84
CA THR A 155 -5.09 24.72 -0.09
C THR A 155 -5.22 23.99 1.25
N SER A 156 -6.33 24.19 1.96
CA SER A 156 -6.58 23.52 3.24
C SER A 156 -6.68 22.01 3.09
N THR A 157 -7.40 21.52 2.05
CA THR A 157 -7.53 20.08 1.80
C THR A 157 -6.23 19.45 1.30
N THR A 158 -5.47 20.17 0.47
CA THR A 158 -4.14 19.74 0.03
C THR A 158 -3.19 19.63 1.23
N ALA A 159 -3.18 20.63 2.12
CA ALA A 159 -2.38 20.62 3.34
C ALA A 159 -2.75 19.47 4.28
N MET A 160 -4.06 19.19 4.47
CA MET A 160 -4.51 18.03 5.26
C MET A 160 -4.05 16.71 4.65
N ALA A 161 -4.12 16.56 3.32
CA ALA A 161 -3.68 15.34 2.64
C ALA A 161 -2.18 15.12 2.82
N VAL A 162 -1.36 16.16 2.63
CA VAL A 162 0.10 16.09 2.80
C VAL A 162 0.49 15.84 4.26
N LEU A 163 -0.21 16.47 5.23
CA LEU A 163 -0.02 16.17 6.65
C LEU A 163 -0.30 14.69 6.96
N GLY A 164 -1.39 14.15 6.39
CA GLY A 164 -1.73 12.73 6.53
C GLY A 164 -0.67 11.80 5.95
N ASP A 165 -0.10 12.16 4.80
CA ASP A 165 1.00 11.41 4.20
C ASP A 165 2.27 11.49 5.06
N ALA A 166 2.58 12.66 5.63
CA ALA A 166 3.69 12.83 6.57
C ALA A 166 3.51 11.95 7.82
N ILE A 167 2.31 11.92 8.41
CA ILE A 167 1.99 11.02 9.53
C ILE A 167 2.22 9.56 9.15
N ALA A 168 1.70 9.14 7.99
CA ALA A 168 1.81 7.75 7.53
C ALA A 168 3.28 7.33 7.32
N ILE A 169 4.09 8.18 6.68
CA ILE A 169 5.51 7.89 6.42
C ILE A 169 6.33 7.87 7.71
N VAL A 170 6.08 8.80 8.64
CA VAL A 170 6.76 8.78 9.95
C VAL A 170 6.39 7.51 10.72
N LEU A 171 5.11 7.12 10.77
CA LEU A 171 4.68 5.87 11.42
C LEU A 171 5.27 4.62 10.74
N MET A 172 5.35 4.61 9.43
CA MET A 172 5.99 3.55 8.65
C MET A 172 7.46 3.35 9.07
N ASN A 173 8.22 4.45 9.18
CA ASN A 173 9.61 4.43 9.63
C ASN A 173 9.73 3.98 11.09
N GLU A 174 8.92 4.53 11.99
CA GLU A 174 8.92 4.20 13.41
C GLU A 174 8.56 2.73 13.70
N LYS A 175 7.69 2.15 12.87
CA LYS A 175 7.30 0.73 12.94
C LYS A 175 8.25 -0.19 12.18
N LYS A 176 9.31 0.34 11.55
CA LYS A 176 10.26 -0.42 10.72
C LYS A 176 9.57 -1.25 9.63
N PHE A 177 8.50 -0.69 9.03
CA PHE A 177 7.72 -1.35 7.99
C PHE A 177 8.58 -1.61 6.74
N THR A 178 8.61 -2.86 6.29
CA THR A 178 9.51 -3.33 5.23
C THR A 178 8.81 -3.47 3.88
N LYS A 179 9.60 -3.62 2.80
CA LYS A 179 9.07 -4.00 1.48
C LYS A 179 8.28 -5.31 1.52
N LYS A 180 8.66 -6.26 2.38
CA LYS A 180 7.96 -7.53 2.56
C LYS A 180 6.57 -7.32 3.16
N ASP A 181 6.46 -6.41 4.14
CA ASP A 181 5.18 -6.06 4.76
C ASP A 181 4.28 -5.35 3.75
N PHE A 182 4.83 -4.43 2.94
CA PHE A 182 4.10 -3.77 1.87
C PHE A 182 3.53 -4.76 0.86
N TYR A 183 4.31 -5.78 0.49
CA TYR A 183 3.87 -6.85 -0.40
C TYR A 183 2.69 -7.64 0.17
N SER A 184 2.72 -7.96 1.46
CA SER A 184 1.62 -8.71 2.12
C SER A 184 0.29 -7.96 2.08
N LEU A 185 0.34 -6.62 2.02
CA LEU A 185 -0.85 -5.76 1.93
C LEU A 185 -1.28 -5.44 0.49
N HIS A 186 -0.40 -5.68 -0.52
CA HIS A 186 -0.65 -5.35 -1.93
C HIS A 186 -0.38 -6.54 -2.87
N PRO A 187 -1.01 -7.71 -2.67
CA PRO A 187 -0.69 -8.92 -3.44
C PRO A 187 -1.01 -8.80 -4.92
N GLY A 188 -2.01 -8.00 -5.31
CA GLY A 188 -2.47 -7.84 -6.69
C GLY A 188 -1.81 -6.70 -7.48
N GLY A 189 -0.99 -5.86 -6.86
CA GLY A 189 -0.37 -4.71 -7.53
C GLY A 189 0.86 -5.08 -8.37
N GLU A 190 1.23 -4.22 -9.34
CA GLU A 190 2.47 -4.41 -10.13
C GLU A 190 3.73 -4.48 -9.25
N LEU A 191 3.77 -3.70 -8.18
CA LEU A 191 4.84 -3.75 -7.18
C LEU A 191 4.87 -5.10 -6.45
N GLY A 192 3.70 -5.69 -6.18
CA GLY A 192 3.58 -7.03 -5.62
C GLY A 192 4.15 -8.09 -6.56
N LYS A 193 3.85 -8.01 -7.85
CA LYS A 193 4.39 -8.93 -8.87
C LYS A 193 5.92 -8.87 -8.95
N LYS A 194 6.52 -7.68 -8.82
CA LYS A 194 7.99 -7.49 -8.85
C LYS A 194 8.72 -8.08 -7.65
N LEU A 195 8.03 -8.39 -6.56
CA LEU A 195 8.58 -8.97 -5.34
C LEU A 195 8.22 -10.45 -5.16
N LEU A 196 7.51 -11.05 -6.13
CA LEU A 196 7.21 -12.48 -6.13
C LEU A 196 8.51 -13.29 -6.12
N LEU A 197 8.64 -14.13 -5.12
CA LEU A 197 9.72 -15.12 -5.08
C LEU A 197 9.37 -16.31 -5.96
N VAL A 198 10.37 -16.95 -6.54
CA VAL A 198 10.20 -18.17 -7.34
C VAL A 198 9.35 -19.21 -6.61
N LYS A 199 9.55 -19.38 -5.30
CA LYS A 199 8.77 -20.32 -4.47
C LYS A 199 7.26 -20.06 -4.44
N ASN A 200 6.81 -18.83 -4.72
CA ASN A 200 5.39 -18.46 -4.68
C ASN A 200 4.63 -18.90 -5.94
N ILE A 201 5.35 -19.13 -7.05
CA ILE A 201 4.77 -19.48 -8.36
C ILE A 201 5.30 -20.77 -8.95
N MET A 202 6.41 -21.31 -8.44
CA MET A 202 7.00 -22.54 -8.97
C MET A 202 6.07 -23.74 -8.77
N HIS A 203 6.06 -24.64 -9.75
CA HIS A 203 5.47 -25.95 -9.59
C HIS A 203 6.31 -26.79 -8.64
N THR A 204 5.67 -27.70 -7.90
CA THR A 204 6.33 -28.57 -6.91
C THR A 204 5.86 -30.02 -7.05
N GLY A 205 6.68 -30.93 -6.58
CA GLY A 205 6.36 -32.36 -6.54
C GLY A 205 6.01 -32.93 -7.92
N LYS A 206 4.91 -33.69 -7.99
CA LYS A 206 4.46 -34.37 -9.22
C LYS A 206 4.06 -33.41 -10.37
N LYS A 207 3.97 -32.10 -10.13
CA LYS A 207 3.67 -31.13 -11.19
C LYS A 207 4.88 -30.73 -12.03
N ILE A 208 6.09 -31.04 -11.55
CA ILE A 208 7.34 -30.75 -12.27
C ILE A 208 7.54 -31.80 -13.36
N PRO A 209 7.73 -31.42 -14.64
CA PRO A 209 8.06 -32.35 -15.72
C PRO A 209 9.51 -32.80 -15.57
N LEU A 210 9.75 -34.05 -15.18
CA LEU A 210 11.06 -34.63 -14.98
C LEU A 210 11.13 -36.03 -15.56
N VAL A 211 12.21 -36.32 -16.26
CA VAL A 211 12.53 -37.66 -16.78
C VAL A 211 14.02 -37.97 -16.54
N MET A 212 14.40 -39.25 -16.67
CA MET A 212 15.79 -39.68 -16.56
C MET A 212 16.55 -39.49 -17.89
N GLU A 213 17.87 -39.44 -17.86
CA GLU A 213 18.75 -39.26 -19.03
C GLU A 213 18.56 -40.31 -20.11
N ASP A 214 18.24 -41.54 -19.73
CA ASP A 214 18.06 -42.70 -20.61
C ASP A 214 16.64 -42.84 -21.14
N THR A 215 15.70 -41.97 -20.74
CA THR A 215 14.33 -41.99 -21.21
C THR A 215 14.27 -41.71 -22.72
N LEU A 216 13.55 -42.55 -23.47
CA LEU A 216 13.34 -42.36 -24.91
C LEU A 216 12.49 -41.11 -25.17
N MET A 217 12.77 -40.42 -26.28
CA MET A 217 12.11 -39.16 -26.64
C MET A 217 10.60 -39.33 -26.80
N THR A 218 10.10 -40.48 -27.16
CA THR A 218 8.66 -40.80 -27.14
C THR A 218 8.03 -40.50 -25.78
N ASN A 219 8.63 -40.98 -24.70
CA ASN A 219 8.14 -40.77 -23.33
C ASN A 219 8.38 -39.35 -22.84
N VAL A 220 9.48 -38.71 -23.27
CA VAL A 220 9.79 -37.30 -23.00
C VAL A 220 8.69 -36.39 -23.54
N ILE A 221 8.26 -36.61 -24.80
CA ILE A 221 7.22 -35.83 -25.46
C ILE A 221 5.87 -35.99 -24.73
N ILE A 222 5.56 -37.24 -24.32
CA ILE A 222 4.36 -37.54 -23.55
C ILE A 222 4.34 -36.79 -22.23
N GLU A 223 5.44 -36.81 -21.49
CA GLU A 223 5.54 -36.07 -20.20
C GLU A 223 5.45 -34.54 -20.40
N MET A 224 6.10 -33.99 -21.43
CA MET A 224 5.98 -32.57 -21.79
C MET A 224 4.52 -32.18 -22.09
N SER A 225 3.84 -32.98 -22.93
CA SER A 225 2.43 -32.78 -23.32
C SER A 225 1.50 -32.87 -22.11
N LYS A 226 1.72 -33.86 -21.23
CA LYS A 226 0.94 -34.06 -20.00
C LYS A 226 1.04 -32.88 -19.03
N LYS A 227 2.25 -32.29 -18.87
CA LYS A 227 2.49 -31.20 -17.94
C LYS A 227 2.22 -29.81 -18.54
N ARG A 228 2.17 -29.66 -19.84
CA ARG A 228 1.84 -28.42 -20.57
C ARG A 228 2.73 -27.21 -20.22
N LEU A 229 4.01 -27.46 -19.89
CA LEU A 229 4.96 -26.40 -19.55
C LEU A 229 5.95 -26.10 -20.69
N GLY A 230 5.84 -26.75 -21.84
CA GLY A 230 6.72 -26.55 -22.99
C GLY A 230 8.19 -26.95 -22.75
N CYS A 231 8.46 -27.64 -21.65
CA CYS A 231 9.80 -28.11 -21.30
C CYS A 231 9.76 -29.32 -20.38
N VAL A 232 10.90 -30.02 -20.26
CA VAL A 232 11.10 -31.13 -19.31
C VAL A 232 12.55 -31.08 -18.77
N GLY A 233 12.68 -31.23 -17.45
CA GLY A 233 13.99 -31.38 -16.80
C GLY A 233 14.51 -32.81 -16.90
N ILE A 234 15.78 -32.95 -17.21
CA ILE A 234 16.45 -34.24 -17.34
C ILE A 234 17.29 -34.50 -16.10
N LEU A 235 17.05 -35.63 -15.45
CA LEU A 235 17.76 -36.06 -14.25
C LEU A 235 18.84 -37.09 -14.57
N SER A 236 20.00 -36.91 -13.96
CA SER A 236 21.04 -37.93 -13.94
C SER A 236 20.66 -39.13 -13.05
N LYS A 237 21.42 -40.24 -13.12
CA LYS A 237 21.25 -41.40 -12.24
C LYS A 237 21.24 -41.05 -10.75
N ASN A 238 21.95 -39.97 -10.36
CA ASN A 238 21.98 -39.47 -8.98
C ASN A 238 20.82 -38.50 -8.67
N LYS A 239 19.77 -38.45 -9.48
CA LYS A 239 18.58 -37.56 -9.36
C LYS A 239 18.92 -36.07 -9.32
N LYS A 240 20.07 -35.65 -9.87
CA LYS A 240 20.45 -34.24 -10.05
C LYS A 240 20.02 -33.78 -11.44
N LEU A 241 19.60 -32.50 -11.56
CA LEU A 241 19.25 -31.93 -12.84
C LEU A 241 20.50 -31.84 -13.72
N SER A 242 20.54 -32.57 -14.84
CA SER A 242 21.66 -32.59 -15.79
C SER A 242 21.40 -31.80 -17.06
N GLY A 243 20.13 -31.53 -17.38
CA GLY A 243 19.76 -30.77 -18.56
C GLY A 243 18.28 -30.42 -18.63
N ILE A 244 17.91 -29.80 -19.73
CA ILE A 244 16.52 -29.44 -20.08
C ILE A 244 16.28 -29.68 -21.57
N ILE A 245 15.07 -30.10 -21.91
CA ILE A 245 14.57 -30.14 -23.29
C ILE A 245 13.35 -29.22 -23.35
N THR A 246 13.29 -28.36 -24.37
CA THR A 246 12.18 -27.44 -24.62
C THR A 246 11.51 -27.75 -25.95
N ASP A 247 10.29 -27.23 -26.19
CA ASP A 247 9.60 -27.34 -27.50
C ASP A 247 10.47 -26.83 -28.66
N GLY A 248 11.28 -25.79 -28.39
CA GLY A 248 12.25 -25.30 -29.38
C GLY A 248 13.37 -26.30 -29.68
N ASP A 249 13.78 -27.09 -28.71
CA ASP A 249 14.78 -28.15 -28.91
C ASP A 249 14.19 -29.30 -29.71
N LEU A 250 12.95 -29.71 -29.43
CA LEU A 250 12.23 -30.71 -30.24
C LEU A 250 12.18 -30.29 -31.71
N ARG A 251 11.75 -29.06 -31.99
CA ARG A 251 11.68 -28.56 -33.36
C ARG A 251 13.01 -28.54 -34.08
N ARG A 252 14.11 -28.18 -33.39
CA ARG A 252 15.46 -28.16 -34.00
C ARG A 252 16.02 -29.53 -34.31
N HIS A 253 15.61 -30.55 -33.57
CA HIS A 253 16.10 -31.92 -33.75
C HIS A 253 15.09 -32.82 -34.46
N MET A 254 13.98 -32.25 -34.99
CA MET A 254 12.93 -32.98 -35.66
C MET A 254 13.48 -33.67 -36.92
N ASN A 255 13.61 -35.00 -36.86
CA ASN A 255 13.95 -35.88 -37.96
C ASN A 255 13.28 -37.25 -37.73
N ASN A 256 13.31 -38.09 -38.76
CA ASN A 256 12.63 -39.39 -38.71
C ASN A 256 13.10 -40.34 -37.58
N ASN A 257 14.21 -40.03 -36.92
CA ASN A 257 14.81 -40.88 -35.90
C ASN A 257 14.77 -40.32 -34.48
N ILE A 258 14.15 -39.12 -34.27
CA ILE A 258 14.13 -38.45 -32.96
C ILE A 258 13.51 -39.30 -31.87
N LEU A 259 12.46 -40.05 -32.20
CA LEU A 259 11.69 -40.85 -31.21
C LEU A 259 12.53 -41.98 -30.59
N ASN A 260 13.55 -42.49 -31.31
CA ASN A 260 14.43 -43.55 -30.88
C ASN A 260 15.64 -43.03 -30.08
N LYS A 261 15.84 -41.74 -29.99
CA LYS A 261 16.93 -41.12 -29.21
C LYS A 261 16.59 -41.04 -27.73
N SER A 262 17.62 -41.02 -26.90
CA SER A 262 17.50 -40.79 -25.47
C SER A 262 17.44 -39.29 -25.16
N ALA A 263 16.86 -38.92 -24.00
CA ALA A 263 16.80 -37.56 -23.50
C ALA A 263 18.21 -36.90 -23.42
N LYS A 264 19.23 -37.69 -23.06
CA LYS A 264 20.64 -37.25 -22.96
C LYS A 264 21.20 -36.75 -24.29
N GLU A 265 20.79 -37.31 -25.41
CA GLU A 265 21.26 -36.93 -26.75
C GLU A 265 20.69 -35.63 -27.25
N ILE A 266 19.53 -35.23 -26.73
CA ILE A 266 18.77 -34.03 -27.16
C ILE A 266 18.90 -32.88 -26.18
N MET A 267 19.13 -33.17 -24.88
CA MET A 267 19.10 -32.15 -23.82
C MET A 267 20.19 -31.09 -23.95
N LYS A 268 19.87 -29.88 -23.54
CA LYS A 268 20.87 -28.83 -23.25
C LYS A 268 21.39 -28.97 -21.83
N LYS A 269 22.70 -29.12 -21.70
CA LYS A 269 23.39 -29.31 -20.39
C LYS A 269 23.54 -28.03 -19.57
N LYS A 270 23.66 -26.85 -20.21
CA LYS A 270 23.80 -25.56 -19.52
C LYS A 270 22.42 -24.94 -19.29
N THR A 271 21.90 -25.04 -18.06
CA THR A 271 20.64 -24.40 -17.64
C THR A 271 20.92 -23.27 -16.68
N LYS A 272 20.17 -22.16 -16.80
CA LYS A 272 20.14 -21.12 -15.75
C LYS A 272 19.20 -21.60 -14.64
N ASN A 273 19.74 -21.79 -13.45
CA ASN A 273 18.97 -22.21 -12.29
C ASN A 273 18.63 -20.98 -11.42
N ASN A 274 17.36 -20.81 -11.08
CA ASN A 274 16.94 -19.90 -10.04
C ASN A 274 16.69 -20.67 -8.74
N THR A 275 17.13 -20.12 -7.62
CA THR A 275 16.77 -20.68 -6.31
C THR A 275 15.38 -20.24 -5.90
N SER A 276 14.70 -21.01 -5.06
CA SER A 276 13.36 -20.69 -4.54
C SER A 276 13.28 -19.35 -3.80
N ARG A 277 14.43 -18.80 -3.39
CA ARG A 277 14.56 -17.50 -2.70
C ARG A 277 14.80 -16.34 -3.65
N ASN A 278 15.06 -16.59 -4.93
CA ASN A 278 15.26 -15.52 -5.90
C ASN A 278 13.93 -14.84 -6.22
N VAL A 279 14.00 -13.53 -6.52
CA VAL A 279 12.88 -12.77 -7.06
C VAL A 279 12.68 -13.19 -8.52
N CYS A 280 11.42 -13.33 -8.94
CA CYS A 280 11.12 -13.56 -10.35
C CYS A 280 11.51 -12.33 -11.17
N LYS A 281 12.33 -12.54 -12.23
CA LYS A 281 12.71 -11.51 -13.20
C LYS A 281 11.91 -11.70 -14.48
#